data_d4df1cbed0aa2f4cac0738681c528ff2
#
_entry.id   d4df1cbed0aa2f4cac0738681c528ff2
#
_cell.length_a   1.000
_cell.length_b   1.000
_cell.length_c   1.000
_cell.angle_alpha   90.00
_cell.angle_beta   90.00
_cell.angle_gamma   90.00
#
_symmetry.space_group_name_H-M   'P 1'
#
loop_
_entity.id
_entity.type
_entity.pdbx_description
1 polymer ?
#
loop_
_entity_poly.entity_id
_entity_poly.type
_entity_poly.pdbx_seq_one_letter_code
_entity_poly.pdbx_strand_id
1 'polypeptide(L)' 'ELVGEAQAKAKEIVDDAKQKSAEIRKAANVYVDSIMKRTEEGVATQLEALRKTHANIVSSQKKQG' A
#
# COMPACT_ATOMS: atom_id res chain seq x y z
N GLU A 1 -6.39 -32.22 -35.05
CA GLU A 1 -5.48 -31.60 -36.00
C GLU A 1 -4.44 -30.74 -35.29
N LEU A 2 -3.26 -30.64 -35.88
CA LEU A 2 -2.16 -29.89 -35.31
C LEU A 2 -2.48 -28.39 -35.13
N VAL A 3 -3.22 -27.80 -36.07
CA VAL A 3 -3.59 -26.40 -36.03
C VAL A 3 -4.54 -26.11 -34.86
N GLY A 4 -5.52 -26.98 -34.66
CA GLY A 4 -6.47 -26.85 -33.55
C GLY A 4 -5.80 -26.99 -32.19
N GLU A 5 -4.90 -27.94 -32.08
CA GLU A 5 -4.14 -28.14 -30.85
C GLU A 5 -3.21 -26.95 -30.55
N ALA A 6 -2.56 -26.42 -31.57
CA ALA A 6 -1.68 -25.24 -31.42
C ALA A 6 -2.49 -24.02 -31.00
N GLN A 7 -3.65 -23.81 -31.58
CA GLN A 7 -4.53 -22.69 -31.20
C GLN A 7 -5.04 -22.81 -29.76
N ALA A 8 -5.46 -24.02 -29.38
CA ALA A 8 -5.92 -24.28 -28.01
C ALA A 8 -4.81 -24.05 -27.00
N LYS A 9 -3.58 -24.48 -27.32
CA LYS A 9 -2.43 -24.28 -26.45
C LYS A 9 -2.06 -22.82 -26.36
N ALA A 10 -2.09 -22.09 -27.46
CA ALA A 10 -1.82 -20.66 -27.48
C ALA A 10 -2.82 -19.89 -26.62
N LYS A 11 -4.10 -20.24 -26.71
CA LYS A 11 -5.14 -19.63 -25.88
C LYS A 11 -4.90 -19.91 -24.41
N GLU A 12 -4.56 -21.14 -24.06
CA GLU A 12 -4.26 -21.53 -22.69
C GLU A 12 -3.09 -20.71 -22.12
N ILE A 13 -2.04 -20.55 -22.90
CA ILE A 13 -0.86 -19.74 -22.48
C ILE A 13 -1.26 -18.29 -22.24
N VAL A 14 -2.06 -17.71 -23.12
CA VAL A 14 -2.53 -16.32 -22.99
C VAL A 14 -3.42 -16.18 -21.75
N ASP A 15 -4.34 -17.12 -21.55
CA ASP A 15 -5.23 -17.07 -20.38
C ASP A 15 -4.45 -17.18 -19.07
N ASP A 16 -3.47 -18.07 -19.01
CA ASP A 16 -2.59 -18.21 -17.85
C ASP A 16 -1.80 -16.92 -17.59
N ALA A 17 -1.28 -16.30 -18.64
CA ALA A 17 -0.52 -15.06 -18.52
C ALA A 17 -1.40 -13.93 -17.99
N LYS A 18 -2.65 -13.85 -18.47
CA LYS A 18 -3.62 -12.85 -17.99
C LYS A 18 -3.95 -13.06 -16.52
N GLN A 19 -4.16 -14.30 -16.12
CA GLN A 19 -4.47 -14.63 -14.73
C GLN A 19 -3.30 -14.29 -13.81
N LYS A 20 -2.08 -14.67 -14.19
CA LYS A 20 -0.88 -14.35 -13.40
C LYS A 20 -0.65 -12.85 -13.30
N SER A 21 -0.88 -12.13 -14.39
CA SER A 21 -0.77 -10.68 -14.40
C SER A 21 -1.77 -10.03 -13.44
N ALA A 22 -3.01 -10.52 -13.43
CA ALA A 22 -4.04 -10.03 -12.51
C ALA A 22 -3.67 -10.30 -11.05
N GLU A 23 -3.14 -11.49 -10.78
CA GLU A 23 -2.68 -11.86 -9.43
C GLU A 23 -1.53 -10.97 -8.96
N ILE A 24 -0.57 -10.69 -9.84
CA ILE A 24 0.56 -9.82 -9.54
C ILE A 24 0.07 -8.40 -9.24
N ARG A 25 -0.87 -7.88 -10.05
CA ARG A 25 -1.43 -6.54 -9.80
C ARG A 25 -2.16 -6.48 -8.46
N LYS A 26 -2.93 -7.50 -8.16
CA LYS A 26 -3.66 -7.58 -6.89
C LYS A 26 -2.69 -7.59 -5.71
N ALA A 27 -1.64 -8.40 -5.80
CA ALA A 27 -0.62 -8.47 -4.76
C ALA A 27 0.10 -7.14 -4.60
N ALA A 28 0.44 -6.48 -5.71
CA ALA A 28 1.09 -5.18 -5.70
C ALA A 28 0.19 -4.11 -5.07
N ASN A 29 -1.10 -4.12 -5.39
CA ASN A 29 -2.06 -3.18 -4.81
C ASN A 29 -2.21 -3.38 -3.31
N VAL A 30 -2.26 -4.62 -2.84
CA VAL A 30 -2.31 -4.93 -1.41
C VAL A 30 -1.05 -4.43 -0.71
N TYR A 31 0.10 -4.61 -1.32
CA TYR A 31 1.38 -4.17 -0.78
C TYR A 31 1.44 -2.64 -0.66
N VAL A 32 1.05 -1.93 -1.72
CA VAL A 32 1.01 -0.47 -1.72
C VAL A 32 0.04 0.04 -0.65
N ASP A 33 -1.15 -0.55 -0.56
CA ASP A 33 -2.15 -0.19 0.45
C ASP A 33 -1.58 -0.36 1.86
N SER A 34 -0.88 -1.45 2.11
CA SER A 34 -0.25 -1.73 3.39
C SER A 34 0.82 -0.69 3.75
N ILE A 35 1.65 -0.29 2.78
CA ILE A 35 2.66 0.75 2.96
C ILE A 35 1.99 2.10 3.26
N MET A 36 0.94 2.43 2.53
CA MET A 36 0.21 3.69 2.73
C MET A 36 -0.39 3.75 4.13
N LYS A 37 -0.98 2.66 4.60
CA LYS A 37 -1.53 2.59 5.95
C LYS A 37 -0.46 2.78 7.02
N ARG A 38 0.68 2.14 6.88
CA ARG A 38 1.80 2.31 7.81
C ARG A 38 2.29 3.74 7.84
N THR A 39 2.39 4.36 6.68
CA THR A 39 2.83 5.75 6.56
C THR A 39 1.84 6.68 7.25
N GLU A 40 0.55 6.48 7.02
CA GLU A 40 -0.50 7.26 7.67
C GLU A 40 -0.44 7.13 9.20
N GLU A 41 -0.28 5.91 9.69
CA GLU A 41 -0.16 5.66 11.12
C GLU A 41 1.08 6.32 11.71
N GLY A 42 2.21 6.25 11.00
CA GLY A 42 3.45 6.90 11.42
C GLY A 42 3.30 8.41 11.51
N VAL A 43 2.69 9.02 10.51
CA VAL A 43 2.44 10.46 10.47
C VAL A 43 1.49 10.87 11.61
N ALA A 44 0.44 10.11 11.82
CA ALA A 44 -0.53 10.37 12.89
C ALA A 44 0.15 10.31 14.26
N THR A 45 1.01 9.33 14.48
CA THR A 45 1.77 9.19 15.73
C THR A 45 2.71 10.37 15.95
N GLN A 46 3.42 10.79 14.90
CA GLN A 46 4.33 11.92 14.97
C GLN A 46 3.57 13.23 15.23
N LEU A 47 2.42 13.39 14.59
CA LEU A 47 1.59 14.57 14.81
C LEU A 47 1.11 14.65 16.25
N GLU A 48 0.68 13.55 16.82
CA GLU A 48 0.26 13.51 18.22
C GLU A 48 1.41 13.85 19.17
N ALA A 49 2.60 13.30 18.93
CA ALA A 49 3.79 13.63 19.73
C ALA A 49 4.13 15.11 19.64
N LEU A 50 4.03 15.67 18.44
CA LEU A 50 4.29 17.11 18.22
C LEU A 50 3.26 17.96 18.95
N ARG A 51 2.01 17.60 18.94
CA ARG A 51 0.96 18.31 19.67
C ARG A 51 1.19 18.32 21.16
N LYS A 52 1.63 17.20 21.71
CA LYS A 52 1.98 17.09 23.13
C LYS A 52 3.16 17.97 23.49
N THR A 53 4.20 17.97 22.68
CA THR A 53 5.37 18.83 22.86
C THR A 53 4.98 20.30 22.81
N HIS A 54 4.16 20.67 21.83
CA HIS A 54 3.66 22.04 21.69
C HIS A 54 2.86 22.48 22.92
N ALA A 55 1.96 21.62 23.39
CA ALA A 55 1.16 21.90 24.58
C ALA A 55 2.05 22.10 25.81
N ASN A 56 3.11 21.30 25.96
CA ASN A 56 4.04 21.43 27.05
C ASN A 56 4.81 22.76 27.01
N ILE A 57 5.23 23.16 25.80
CA ILE A 57 5.91 24.44 25.60
C ILE A 57 5.01 25.61 25.97
N VAL A 58 3.78 25.60 25.48
CA VAL A 58 2.81 26.65 25.81
C VAL A 58 2.56 26.70 27.31
N SER A 59 2.39 25.56 27.94
CA SER A 59 2.19 25.46 29.38
C SER A 59 3.38 26.04 30.18
N SER A 60 4.61 25.74 29.76
CA SER A 60 5.81 26.28 30.34
C SER A 60 5.88 27.80 30.21
N GLN A 61 5.53 28.34 29.06
CA GLN A 61 5.51 29.78 28.81
C GLN A 61 4.53 30.50 29.73
N LYS A 62 3.34 29.91 29.91
CA LYS A 62 2.34 30.47 30.82
C LYS A 62 2.82 30.50 32.26
N LYS A 63 3.54 29.48 32.74
CA LYS A 63 4.06 29.41 34.08
C LYS A 63 5.14 30.43 34.34
N GLN A 64 5.90 30.78 33.32
CA GLN A 64 6.99 31.76 33.44
C GLN A 64 6.51 33.20 33.35
N GLY A 65 5.34 33.37 32.75
CA GLY A 65 4.78 34.70 32.58
C GLY A 65 3.79 35.04 33.63
#